data_618862f93cf14431191112f4b2d7bf5a
#
_entry.id   618862f93cf14431191112f4b2d7bf5a
#
_cell.length_a   1.000
_cell.length_b   1.000
_cell.length_c   1.000
_cell.angle_alpha   90.00
_cell.angle_beta   90.00
_cell.angle_gamma   90.00
#
_symmetry.space_group_name_H-M   'P 1'
#
loop_
_entity.id
_entity.type
_entity.pdbx_description
1 polymer ?
#
loop_
_entity_poly.entity_id
_entity_poly.type
_entity_poly.pdbx_seq_one_letter_code
_entity_poly.pdbx_strand_id
1 'polypeptide(L)'
;LLDARAIHGGSHKIVEDIQRQPIAYNRVIMGSFILGRKIARLTPGQKTIGVLLPNAIGALLTLFGLQAFGRVPAMLNFSTGALNMSAACSAAQVTTIVSSRKFIEAAEMEGDIAILSKTCRIIYLEDVRATVGRSDKLYGLFSRFFSRTALRLAKAGRDPDSPAVILFTSGSEGVPKGVVLS
;
A
#
# COMPACT_ATOMS: atom_id res chain seq x y z
N LEU A 1 -3.64 12.57 -7.49
CA LEU A 1 -4.53 12.68 -6.32
C LEU A 1 -4.56 14.11 -5.77
N LEU A 2 -3.42 14.74 -5.46
CA LEU A 2 -3.38 16.08 -4.86
C LEU A 2 -3.90 17.17 -5.79
N ASP A 3 -3.58 17.10 -7.08
CA ASP A 3 -4.04 18.06 -8.08
C ASP A 3 -5.54 17.90 -8.34
N ALA A 4 -6.03 16.67 -8.45
CA ALA A 4 -7.46 16.40 -8.56
C ALA A 4 -8.25 16.93 -7.34
N ARG A 5 -7.69 16.78 -6.12
CA ARG A 5 -8.27 17.40 -4.92
C ARG A 5 -8.35 18.92 -5.02
N ALA A 6 -7.32 19.56 -5.60
CA ALA A 6 -7.31 21.02 -5.76
C ALA A 6 -8.41 21.51 -6.72
N ILE A 7 -8.73 20.70 -7.74
CA ILE A 7 -9.77 20.98 -8.73
C ILE A 7 -11.17 20.71 -8.16
N HIS A 8 -11.38 19.53 -7.58
CA HIS A 8 -12.72 19.05 -7.20
C HIS A 8 -13.10 19.36 -5.74
N GLY A 9 -12.16 19.84 -4.94
CA GLY A 9 -12.38 20.10 -3.52
C GLY A 9 -12.15 18.86 -2.63
N GLY A 10 -11.72 19.12 -1.39
CA GLY A 10 -11.32 18.05 -0.47
C GLY A 10 -12.46 17.20 0.09
N SER A 11 -13.71 17.66 0.01
CA SER A 11 -14.92 16.97 0.46
C SER A 11 -15.54 16.10 -0.64
N HIS A 12 -15.10 16.24 -1.89
CA HIS A 12 -15.59 15.45 -3.01
C HIS A 12 -15.29 13.96 -2.78
N LYS A 13 -16.30 13.10 -2.89
CA LYS A 13 -16.21 11.66 -2.70
C LYS A 13 -15.61 11.02 -3.95
N ILE A 14 -14.59 10.15 -3.77
CA ILE A 14 -13.81 9.62 -4.88
C ILE A 14 -13.65 8.10 -4.87
N VAL A 15 -13.90 7.48 -3.74
CA VAL A 15 -13.76 6.02 -3.60
C VAL A 15 -14.94 5.50 -2.82
N GLU A 16 -15.48 4.41 -3.32
CA GLU A 16 -16.49 3.60 -2.67
C GLU A 16 -16.05 2.14 -2.79
N ASP A 17 -16.15 1.38 -1.71
CA ASP A 17 -15.92 -0.05 -1.70
C ASP A 17 -17.23 -0.83 -1.54
N ILE A 18 -17.11 -2.14 -1.39
CA ILE A 18 -18.25 -3.05 -1.22
C ILE A 18 -19.17 -2.69 -0.03
N GLN A 19 -18.66 -1.94 0.95
CA GLN A 19 -19.45 -1.47 2.10
C GLN A 19 -20.30 -0.24 1.75
N ARG A 20 -20.21 0.28 0.54
CA ARG A 20 -20.95 1.45 0.03
C ARG A 20 -20.84 2.69 0.92
N GLN A 21 -19.67 2.88 1.54
CA GLN A 21 -19.35 4.07 2.33
C GLN A 21 -18.33 4.93 1.58
N PRO A 22 -18.78 5.87 0.75
CA PRO A 22 -17.87 6.66 -0.07
C PRO A 22 -17.03 7.59 0.80
N ILE A 23 -15.72 7.62 0.52
CA ILE A 23 -14.77 8.49 1.20
C ILE A 23 -14.26 9.60 0.28
N ALA A 24 -14.02 10.76 0.90
CA ALA A 24 -13.58 11.98 0.20
C ALA A 24 -12.05 12.07 0.09
N TYR A 25 -11.56 12.92 -0.84
CA TYR A 25 -10.14 13.22 -1.02
C TYR A 25 -9.40 13.46 0.29
N ASN A 26 -9.94 14.31 1.16
CA ASN A 26 -9.31 14.62 2.43
C ASN A 26 -9.09 13.40 3.32
N ARG A 27 -10.04 12.46 3.35
CA ARG A 27 -9.91 11.20 4.12
C ARG A 27 -8.90 10.26 3.49
N VAL A 28 -8.90 10.14 2.16
CA VAL A 28 -7.91 9.34 1.44
C VAL A 28 -6.50 9.87 1.72
N ILE A 29 -6.28 11.19 1.56
CA ILE A 29 -4.98 11.82 1.80
C ILE A 29 -4.53 11.60 3.24
N MET A 30 -5.38 11.93 4.22
CA MET A 30 -5.06 11.77 5.63
C MET A 30 -4.71 10.31 5.98
N GLY A 31 -5.54 9.36 5.53
CA GLY A 31 -5.33 7.94 5.78
C GLY A 31 -4.04 7.42 5.14
N SER A 32 -3.77 7.81 3.89
CA SER A 32 -2.54 7.41 3.17
C SER A 32 -1.28 7.94 3.85
N PHE A 33 -1.27 9.20 4.29
CA PHE A 33 -0.11 9.77 4.99
C PHE A 33 0.12 9.14 6.37
N ILE A 34 -0.94 8.85 7.14
CA ILE A 34 -0.82 8.16 8.43
C ILE A 34 -0.27 6.75 8.21
N LEU A 35 -0.89 5.99 7.31
CA LEU A 35 -0.53 4.61 7.05
C LEU A 35 0.88 4.50 6.46
N GLY A 36 1.19 5.29 5.43
CA GLY A 36 2.50 5.31 4.79
C GLY A 36 3.62 5.65 5.77
N ARG A 37 3.41 6.65 6.65
CA ARG A 37 4.37 7.00 7.71
C ARG A 37 4.62 5.84 8.67
N LYS A 38 3.58 5.12 9.06
CA LYS A 38 3.71 3.94 9.94
C LYS A 38 4.46 2.82 9.25
N ILE A 39 4.08 2.46 8.04
CA ILE A 39 4.76 1.39 7.29
C ILE A 39 6.22 1.78 7.02
N ALA A 40 6.51 3.01 6.62
CA ALA A 40 7.88 3.46 6.37
C ALA A 40 8.78 3.34 7.60
N ARG A 41 8.24 3.57 8.81
CA ARG A 41 8.96 3.36 10.07
C ARG A 41 9.19 1.89 10.40
N LEU A 42 8.27 1.02 10.01
CA LEU A 42 8.38 -0.43 10.22
C LEU A 42 9.28 -1.12 9.20
N THR A 43 9.59 -0.43 8.09
CA THR A 43 10.36 -0.95 6.94
C THR A 43 11.56 -0.04 6.61
N PRO A 44 12.48 0.21 7.56
CA PRO A 44 13.64 1.06 7.31
C PRO A 44 14.52 0.45 6.20
N GLY A 45 14.97 1.29 5.26
CA GLY A 45 15.83 0.88 4.15
C GLY A 45 15.17 0.06 3.04
N GLN A 46 13.95 -0.44 3.22
CA GLN A 46 13.26 -1.21 2.19
C GLN A 46 12.67 -0.29 1.12
N LYS A 47 12.95 -0.56 -0.14
CA LYS A 47 12.41 0.19 -1.29
C LYS A 47 11.09 -0.39 -1.78
N THR A 48 11.03 -1.72 -1.93
CA THR A 48 9.85 -2.44 -2.44
C THR A 48 9.09 -3.10 -1.30
N ILE A 49 7.77 -2.94 -1.28
CA ILE A 49 6.88 -3.52 -0.28
C ILE A 49 5.77 -4.29 -0.99
N GLY A 50 5.62 -5.56 -0.65
CA GLY A 50 4.52 -6.39 -1.15
C GLY A 50 3.17 -5.89 -0.62
N VAL A 51 2.16 -5.86 -1.46
CA VAL A 51 0.79 -5.51 -1.09
C VAL A 51 -0.11 -6.69 -1.45
N LEU A 52 -0.63 -7.36 -0.43
CA LEU A 52 -1.53 -8.50 -0.54
C LEU A 52 -2.84 -8.13 0.13
N LEU A 53 -3.67 -7.38 -0.59
CA LEU A 53 -4.93 -6.81 -0.11
C LEU A 53 -6.01 -6.93 -1.19
N PRO A 54 -7.29 -7.02 -0.80
CA PRO A 54 -8.40 -6.99 -1.74
C PRO A 54 -8.59 -5.59 -2.33
N ASN A 55 -9.39 -5.48 -3.39
CA ASN A 55 -9.78 -4.21 -4.00
C ASN A 55 -10.73 -3.43 -3.06
N ALA A 56 -10.15 -2.81 -2.04
CA ALA A 56 -10.85 -2.07 -1.01
C ALA A 56 -10.11 -0.78 -0.65
N ILE A 57 -10.74 0.07 0.15
CA ILE A 57 -10.16 1.34 0.63
C ILE A 57 -8.77 1.12 1.26
N GLY A 58 -8.57 0.03 2.01
CA GLY A 58 -7.28 -0.31 2.63
C GLY A 58 -6.14 -0.45 1.63
N ALA A 59 -6.38 -1.09 0.48
CA ALA A 59 -5.39 -1.23 -0.59
C ALA A 59 -5.03 0.12 -1.21
N LEU A 60 -6.02 0.97 -1.48
CA LEU A 60 -5.82 2.31 -2.01
C LEU A 60 -5.00 3.19 -1.06
N LEU A 61 -5.33 3.20 0.23
CA LEU A 61 -4.60 3.96 1.24
C LEU A 61 -3.15 3.45 1.38
N THR A 62 -2.95 2.14 1.28
CA THR A 62 -1.61 1.52 1.29
C THR A 62 -0.82 1.93 0.07
N LEU A 63 -1.40 1.83 -1.14
CA LEU A 63 -0.76 2.23 -2.39
C LEU A 63 -0.24 3.67 -2.33
N PHE A 64 -1.14 4.63 -2.11
CA PHE A 64 -0.76 6.04 -2.03
C PHE A 64 0.13 6.35 -0.82
N GLY A 65 -0.05 5.64 0.29
CA GLY A 65 0.79 5.77 1.47
C GLY A 65 2.23 5.36 1.20
N LEU A 66 2.45 4.20 0.57
CA LEU A 66 3.78 3.72 0.19
C LEU A 66 4.47 4.69 -0.77
N GLN A 67 3.77 5.11 -1.83
CA GLN A 67 4.30 6.08 -2.80
C GLN A 67 4.65 7.42 -2.16
N ALA A 68 3.82 7.94 -1.25
CA ALA A 68 4.08 9.20 -0.55
C ALA A 68 5.37 9.17 0.28
N PHE A 69 5.82 7.98 0.69
CA PHE A 69 7.06 7.79 1.48
C PHE A 69 8.18 7.12 0.66
N GLY A 70 8.14 7.22 -0.67
CA GLY A 70 9.19 6.73 -1.56
C GLY A 70 9.36 5.22 -1.56
N ARG A 71 8.29 4.47 -1.25
CA ARG A 71 8.24 3.01 -1.35
C ARG A 71 7.51 2.61 -2.63
N VAL A 72 7.96 1.54 -3.25
CA VAL A 72 7.35 0.97 -4.46
C VAL A 72 6.43 -0.17 -4.03
N PRO A 73 5.11 -0.05 -4.16
CA PRO A 73 4.19 -1.15 -3.90
C PRO A 73 4.32 -2.23 -5.00
N ALA A 74 4.55 -3.48 -4.58
CA ALA A 74 4.49 -4.66 -5.44
C ALA A 74 3.14 -5.35 -5.19
N MET A 75 2.25 -5.28 -6.17
CA MET A 75 0.86 -5.75 -6.04
C MET A 75 0.80 -7.26 -6.26
N LEU A 76 0.69 -8.03 -5.17
CA LEU A 76 0.63 -9.49 -5.23
C LEU A 76 -0.78 -9.96 -5.60
N ASN A 77 -0.85 -10.91 -6.53
CA ASN A 77 -2.13 -11.52 -6.91
C ASN A 77 -2.40 -12.76 -6.05
N PHE A 78 -3.36 -12.67 -5.15
CA PHE A 78 -3.73 -13.73 -4.23
C PHE A 78 -4.30 -14.99 -4.92
N SER A 79 -4.86 -14.86 -6.13
CA SER A 79 -5.44 -16.01 -6.86
C SER A 79 -4.38 -16.94 -7.48
N THR A 80 -3.10 -16.59 -7.43
CA THR A 80 -2.02 -17.36 -8.04
C THR A 80 -1.38 -18.42 -7.12
N GLY A 81 -1.78 -18.43 -5.85
CA GLY A 81 -1.25 -19.33 -4.83
C GLY A 81 0.14 -18.97 -4.29
N ALA A 82 0.51 -19.57 -3.16
CA ALA A 82 1.71 -19.24 -2.38
C ALA A 82 3.02 -19.32 -3.17
N LEU A 83 3.18 -20.33 -4.02
CA LEU A 83 4.43 -20.55 -4.77
C LEU A 83 4.68 -19.41 -5.76
N ASN A 84 3.63 -19.01 -6.51
CA ASN A 84 3.74 -17.91 -7.46
C ASN A 84 3.92 -16.56 -6.74
N MET A 85 3.21 -16.34 -5.63
CA MET A 85 3.42 -15.15 -4.80
C MET A 85 4.84 -15.10 -4.23
N SER A 86 5.40 -16.23 -3.79
CA SER A 86 6.79 -16.30 -3.31
C SER A 86 7.80 -16.00 -4.43
N ALA A 87 7.59 -16.53 -5.63
CA ALA A 87 8.40 -16.22 -6.80
C ALA A 87 8.32 -14.73 -7.17
N ALA A 88 7.12 -14.15 -7.13
CA ALA A 88 6.91 -12.71 -7.35
C ALA A 88 7.65 -11.86 -6.30
N CYS A 89 7.60 -12.23 -5.02
CA CYS A 89 8.35 -11.57 -3.96
C CYS A 89 9.86 -11.62 -4.21
N SER A 90 10.39 -12.78 -4.61
CA SER A 90 11.81 -12.94 -4.92
C SER A 90 12.21 -12.08 -6.12
N ALA A 91 11.45 -12.08 -7.20
CA ALA A 91 11.72 -11.30 -8.40
C ALA A 91 11.72 -9.78 -8.14
N ALA A 92 10.85 -9.30 -7.26
CA ALA A 92 10.75 -7.88 -6.89
C ALA A 92 11.54 -7.53 -5.61
N GLN A 93 12.34 -8.45 -5.08
CA GLN A 93 13.13 -8.26 -3.83
C GLN A 93 12.26 -7.81 -2.66
N VAL A 94 11.05 -8.34 -2.56
CA VAL A 94 10.13 -8.07 -1.46
C VAL A 94 10.52 -8.89 -0.26
N THR A 95 10.77 -8.22 0.87
CA THR A 95 11.05 -8.86 2.18
C THR A 95 9.96 -8.58 3.20
N THR A 96 9.03 -7.68 2.88
CA THR A 96 7.89 -7.35 3.74
C THR A 96 6.63 -7.24 2.89
N ILE A 97 5.56 -7.87 3.37
CA ILE A 97 4.22 -7.85 2.76
C ILE A 97 3.25 -7.16 3.71
N VAL A 98 2.47 -6.22 3.20
CA VAL A 98 1.33 -5.62 3.91
C VAL A 98 0.07 -6.38 3.53
N SER A 99 -0.67 -6.86 4.53
CA SER A 99 -1.93 -7.59 4.36
C SER A 99 -2.96 -7.23 5.45
N SER A 100 -4.08 -7.92 5.49
CA SER A 100 -5.16 -7.78 6.46
C SER A 100 -5.59 -9.15 6.95
N ARG A 101 -5.74 -9.34 8.28
CA ARG A 101 -6.22 -10.61 8.85
C ARG A 101 -7.60 -10.97 8.34
N LYS A 102 -8.50 -9.97 8.31
CA LYS A 102 -9.86 -10.16 7.80
C LYS A 102 -9.88 -10.62 6.34
N PHE A 103 -8.95 -10.13 5.53
CA PHE A 103 -8.84 -10.55 4.14
C PHE A 103 -8.31 -11.98 4.02
N ILE A 104 -7.27 -12.32 4.79
CA ILE A 104 -6.69 -13.67 4.78
C ILE A 104 -7.73 -14.70 5.19
N GLU A 105 -8.47 -14.45 6.27
CA GLU A 105 -9.55 -15.31 6.75
C GLU A 105 -10.68 -15.43 5.71
N ALA A 106 -11.13 -14.31 5.15
CA ALA A 106 -12.21 -14.32 4.15
C ALA A 106 -11.84 -14.98 2.82
N ALA A 107 -10.56 -15.03 2.49
CA ALA A 107 -10.02 -15.65 1.28
C ALA A 107 -9.41 -17.05 1.53
N GLU A 108 -9.52 -17.58 2.76
CA GLU A 108 -8.98 -18.89 3.18
C GLU A 108 -7.49 -19.07 2.85
N MET A 109 -6.68 -18.01 3.11
CA MET A 109 -5.27 -17.93 2.70
C MET A 109 -4.27 -18.22 3.83
N GLU A 110 -4.67 -18.79 4.95
CA GLU A 110 -3.78 -19.07 6.08
C GLU A 110 -2.59 -19.94 5.68
N GLY A 111 -2.83 -20.94 4.83
CA GLY A 111 -1.80 -21.81 4.28
C GLY A 111 -0.78 -21.05 3.41
N ASP A 112 -1.27 -20.16 2.56
CA ASP A 112 -0.41 -19.34 1.69
C ASP A 112 0.45 -18.38 2.54
N ILE A 113 -0.15 -17.74 3.54
CA ILE A 113 0.56 -16.85 4.47
C ILE A 113 1.62 -17.62 5.27
N ALA A 114 1.34 -18.85 5.71
CA ALA A 114 2.33 -19.68 6.41
C ALA A 114 3.56 -19.97 5.54
N ILE A 115 3.39 -20.14 4.23
CA ILE A 115 4.48 -20.30 3.27
C ILE A 115 5.24 -18.98 3.09
N LEU A 116 4.52 -17.89 2.79
CA LEU A 116 5.12 -16.57 2.55
C LEU A 116 5.87 -16.04 3.77
N SER A 117 5.39 -16.33 4.98
CA SER A 117 6.02 -15.90 6.24
C SER A 117 7.40 -16.53 6.51
N LYS A 118 7.78 -17.59 5.76
CA LYS A 118 9.12 -18.18 5.85
C LYS A 118 10.21 -17.28 5.25
N THR A 119 9.83 -16.43 4.28
CA THR A 119 10.77 -15.55 3.54
C THR A 119 10.45 -14.08 3.67
N CYS A 120 9.21 -13.73 3.95
CA CYS A 120 8.74 -12.34 4.05
C CYS A 120 8.12 -12.07 5.43
N ARG A 121 8.41 -10.89 5.98
CA ARG A 121 7.69 -10.40 7.15
C ARG A 121 6.29 -9.94 6.76
N ILE A 122 5.26 -10.37 7.47
CA ILE A 122 3.87 -9.92 7.25
C ILE A 122 3.54 -8.78 8.21
N ILE A 123 3.07 -7.67 7.69
CA ILE A 123 2.53 -6.52 8.45
C ILE A 123 1.04 -6.47 8.23
N TYR A 124 0.26 -6.57 9.30
CA TYR A 124 -1.20 -6.49 9.23
C TYR A 124 -1.68 -5.06 9.42
N LEU A 125 -2.62 -4.61 8.58
CA LEU A 125 -3.21 -3.28 8.67
C LEU A 125 -3.90 -3.04 10.01
N GLU A 126 -4.47 -4.08 10.60
CA GLU A 126 -5.11 -4.04 11.92
C GLU A 126 -4.10 -3.65 13.01
N ASP A 127 -2.89 -4.22 12.99
CA ASP A 127 -1.84 -3.91 13.95
C ASP A 127 -1.32 -2.48 13.73
N VAL A 128 -1.09 -2.10 12.48
CA VAL A 128 -0.71 -0.73 12.16
C VAL A 128 -1.74 0.26 12.68
N ARG A 129 -3.04 -0.02 12.47
CA ARG A 129 -4.14 0.81 12.96
C ARG A 129 -4.17 0.92 14.49
N ALA A 130 -3.92 -0.18 15.20
CA ALA A 130 -3.88 -0.21 16.67
C ALA A 130 -2.77 0.70 17.24
N THR A 131 -1.67 0.89 16.50
CA THR A 131 -0.56 1.76 16.92
C THR A 131 -0.77 3.24 16.59
N VAL A 132 -1.88 3.63 15.93
CA VAL A 132 -2.13 5.04 15.55
C VAL A 132 -2.47 5.87 16.79
N GLY A 133 -1.51 6.69 17.20
CA GLY A 133 -1.64 7.58 18.35
C GLY A 133 -2.09 9.01 18.00
N ARG A 134 -2.10 9.87 19.02
CA ARG A 134 -2.49 11.30 18.87
C ARG A 134 -1.56 12.04 17.89
N SER A 135 -0.26 11.79 17.94
CA SER A 135 0.72 12.42 17.05
C SER A 135 0.52 12.05 15.58
N ASP A 136 0.07 10.82 15.31
CA ASP A 136 -0.24 10.37 13.94
C ASP A 136 -1.52 11.03 13.42
N LYS A 137 -2.51 11.20 14.29
CA LYS A 137 -3.76 11.93 13.95
C LYS A 137 -3.48 13.41 13.66
N LEU A 138 -2.62 14.06 14.45
CA LEU A 138 -2.18 15.44 14.20
C LEU A 138 -1.41 15.55 12.88
N TYR A 139 -0.51 14.61 12.61
CA TYR A 139 0.19 14.55 11.33
C TYR A 139 -0.77 14.33 10.15
N GLY A 140 -1.75 13.47 10.30
CA GLY A 140 -2.81 13.27 9.31
C GLY A 140 -3.62 14.54 9.06
N LEU A 141 -3.97 15.28 10.13
CA LEU A 141 -4.66 16.56 10.00
C LEU A 141 -3.78 17.61 9.30
N PHE A 142 -2.50 17.69 9.65
CA PHE A 142 -1.54 18.53 8.94
C PHE A 142 -1.47 18.17 7.45
N SER A 143 -1.36 16.88 7.12
CA SER A 143 -1.30 16.41 5.73
C SER A 143 -2.58 16.70 4.94
N ARG A 144 -3.74 16.76 5.60
CA ARG A 144 -5.01 17.16 4.98
C ARG A 144 -4.97 18.61 4.50
N PHE A 145 -4.43 19.52 5.28
CA PHE A 145 -4.39 20.96 4.93
C PHE A 145 -3.17 21.31 4.09
N PHE A 146 -2.01 20.71 4.38
CA PHE A 146 -0.72 21.01 3.76
C PHE A 146 -0.15 19.81 3.01
N SER A 147 -0.98 19.16 2.18
CA SER A 147 -0.64 17.89 1.53
C SER A 147 0.62 17.94 0.66
N ARG A 148 0.84 19.04 -0.08
CA ARG A 148 2.05 19.20 -0.89
C ARG A 148 3.30 19.37 -0.04
N THR A 149 3.21 20.08 1.10
CA THR A 149 4.30 20.22 2.08
C THR A 149 4.56 18.88 2.76
N ALA A 150 3.52 18.17 3.17
CA ALA A 150 3.65 16.84 3.76
C ALA A 150 4.35 15.86 2.80
N LEU A 151 4.01 15.89 1.51
CA LEU A 151 4.66 15.08 0.48
C LEU A 151 6.15 15.43 0.31
N ARG A 152 6.48 16.74 0.34
CA ARG A 152 7.87 17.19 0.29
C ARG A 152 8.68 16.70 1.49
N LEU A 153 8.10 16.75 2.70
CA LEU A 153 8.73 16.31 3.94
C LEU A 153 8.88 14.77 3.99
N ALA A 154 7.98 14.04 3.36
CA ALA A 154 8.03 12.58 3.29
C ALA A 154 9.17 12.05 2.39
N LYS A 155 9.91 12.95 1.71
CA LYS A 155 11.04 12.62 0.81
C LYS A 155 10.68 11.64 -0.30
N ALA A 156 9.44 11.63 -0.77
CA ALA A 156 9.07 10.91 -1.98
C ALA A 156 9.94 11.38 -3.13
N GLY A 157 10.50 10.46 -3.88
CA GLY A 157 11.24 10.76 -5.11
C GLY A 157 10.34 11.60 -6.04
N ARG A 158 10.95 12.55 -6.74
CA ARG A 158 10.24 13.45 -7.67
C ARG A 158 10.58 13.17 -9.12
N ASP A 159 11.41 12.17 -9.32
CA ASP A 159 11.80 11.75 -10.65
C ASP A 159 10.60 11.04 -11.29
N PRO A 160 10.06 11.56 -12.41
CA PRO A 160 8.94 10.94 -13.11
C PRO A 160 9.23 9.52 -13.58
N ASP A 161 10.51 9.21 -13.83
CA ASP A 161 10.95 7.89 -14.30
C ASP A 161 11.18 6.91 -13.15
N SER A 162 11.00 7.36 -11.90
CA SER A 162 11.09 6.47 -10.74
C SER A 162 9.98 5.44 -10.73
N PRO A 163 10.27 4.17 -10.36
CA PRO A 163 9.24 3.14 -10.18
C PRO A 163 8.12 3.60 -9.25
N ALA A 164 6.89 3.56 -9.74
CA ALA A 164 5.68 3.91 -8.99
C ALA A 164 4.94 2.69 -8.44
N VAL A 165 4.92 1.59 -9.21
CA VAL A 165 4.27 0.34 -8.82
C VAL A 165 4.89 -0.84 -9.60
N ILE A 166 4.88 -2.03 -8.99
CA ILE A 166 5.22 -3.28 -9.65
C ILE A 166 3.94 -4.12 -9.74
N LEU A 167 3.58 -4.50 -10.97
CA LEU A 167 2.49 -5.44 -11.25
C LEU A 167 3.08 -6.76 -11.73
N PHE A 168 2.41 -7.87 -11.42
CA PHE A 168 2.86 -9.19 -11.87
C PHE A 168 1.91 -9.74 -12.93
N THR A 169 2.49 -10.24 -14.02
CA THR A 169 1.79 -10.95 -15.07
C THR A 169 2.10 -12.44 -14.97
N SER A 170 1.15 -13.29 -15.38
CA SER A 170 1.41 -14.72 -15.58
C SER A 170 2.39 -14.84 -16.76
N GLY A 171 3.65 -15.14 -16.48
CA GLY A 171 4.63 -15.40 -17.54
C GLY A 171 4.21 -16.62 -18.36
N SER A 172 4.55 -16.64 -19.65
CA SER A 172 4.27 -17.76 -20.57
C SER A 172 4.86 -19.10 -20.10
N GLU A 173 5.83 -19.06 -19.19
CA GLU A 173 6.50 -20.22 -18.58
C GLU A 173 6.04 -20.52 -17.14
N GLY A 174 4.92 -19.94 -16.71
CA GLY A 174 4.36 -20.15 -15.36
C GLY A 174 5.04 -19.37 -14.25
N VAL A 175 6.17 -18.70 -14.50
CA VAL A 175 6.85 -17.87 -13.50
C VAL A 175 6.35 -16.40 -13.61
N PRO A 176 5.89 -15.79 -12.52
CA PRO A 176 5.44 -14.40 -12.55
C PRO A 176 6.55 -13.44 -12.98
N LYS A 177 6.24 -12.58 -13.95
CA LYS A 177 7.14 -11.50 -14.39
C LYS A 177 6.67 -10.18 -13.79
N GLY A 178 7.56 -9.46 -13.11
CA GLY A 178 7.27 -8.13 -12.57
C GLY A 178 7.39 -7.06 -13.64
N VAL A 179 6.30 -6.33 -13.89
CA VAL A 179 6.27 -5.14 -14.75
C VAL A 179 6.37 -3.91 -13.86
N VAL A 180 7.43 -3.14 -14.04
CA VAL A 180 7.66 -1.88 -13.31
C VAL A 180 7.03 -0.75 -14.09
N LEU A 181 6.13 -0.01 -13.45
CA LEU A 181 5.50 1.19 -14.03
C LEU A 181 6.00 2.43 -13.28
N SER A 182 6.25 3.53 -14.00
CA SER A 182 6.58 4.86 -13.49
C SER A 182 5.40 5.82 -13.59
#